data_ff40539f903f3885d3a9ac2f37b0e101
#
_entry.id   ff40539f903f3885d3a9ac2f37b0e101
#
_cell.length_a   1.000
_cell.length_b   1.000
_cell.length_c   1.000
_cell.angle_alpha   90.00
_cell.angle_beta   90.00
_cell.angle_gamma   90.00
#
_symmetry.space_group_name_H-M   'P 1'
#
loop_
_entity.id
_entity.type
_entity.pdbx_description
1 polymer ?
#
loop_
_entity_poly.entity_id
_entity_poly.type
_entity_poly.pdbx_seq_one_letter_code
_entity_poly.pdbx_strand_id
1 'polypeptide(L)'
;MDDESLSRLLKAAGDTTRRRILTLLVQEGAMRVTALAAHFEMSLNSVSKHIKVLEEAGLVTRRTMGREHIIAAELEPLRLTEEWFGQLKSIWDLRLAALEAALMGKDEDDERTGTDDKPENPGAA
;
A
#
# COMPACT_ATOMS: atom_id res chain seq x y z
N MET A 1 5.27 -10.21 -8.33
CA MET A 1 5.77 -8.82 -8.41
C MET A 1 7.17 -8.79 -7.85
N ASP A 2 8.11 -8.24 -8.59
CA ASP A 2 9.47 -8.17 -8.11
C ASP A 2 9.66 -7.00 -7.15
N ASP A 3 10.79 -6.98 -6.48
CA ASP A 3 11.05 -5.95 -5.47
C ASP A 3 11.08 -4.56 -6.05
N GLU A 4 11.59 -4.42 -7.26
CA GLU A 4 11.68 -3.12 -7.88
C GLU A 4 10.30 -2.57 -8.24
N SER A 5 9.43 -3.43 -8.75
CA SER A 5 8.06 -3.04 -9.06
C SER A 5 7.30 -2.66 -7.79
N LEU A 6 7.49 -3.42 -6.72
CA LEU A 6 6.86 -3.11 -5.45
C LEU A 6 7.34 -1.77 -4.90
N SER A 7 8.64 -1.51 -4.97
CA SER A 7 9.19 -0.23 -4.53
C SER A 7 8.62 0.95 -5.30
N ARG A 8 8.50 0.77 -6.61
CA ARG A 8 7.95 1.82 -7.47
C ARG A 8 6.48 2.09 -7.11
N LEU A 9 5.73 1.03 -6.86
CA LEU A 9 4.33 1.15 -6.48
C LEU A 9 4.18 1.84 -5.13
N LEU A 10 4.97 1.43 -4.14
CA LEU A 10 4.89 2.03 -2.81
C LEU A 10 5.28 3.49 -2.83
N LYS A 11 6.26 3.85 -3.66
CA LYS A 11 6.65 5.23 -3.81
C LYS A 11 5.52 6.05 -4.43
N ALA A 12 4.88 5.52 -5.46
CA ALA A 12 3.77 6.20 -6.09
C ALA A 12 2.62 6.37 -5.11
N ALA A 13 2.31 5.34 -4.34
CA ALA A 13 1.22 5.39 -3.38
C ALA A 13 1.56 6.19 -2.12
N GLY A 14 2.82 6.56 -1.95
CA GLY A 14 3.25 7.32 -0.78
C GLY A 14 2.84 8.78 -0.78
N ASP A 15 2.33 9.29 -1.89
CA ASP A 15 1.92 10.68 -2.02
C ASP A 15 0.40 10.82 -1.85
N THR A 16 -0.02 11.79 -1.06
CA THR A 16 -1.44 12.00 -0.77
C THR A 16 -2.26 12.29 -2.03
N THR A 17 -1.75 13.15 -2.89
CA THR A 17 -2.47 13.52 -4.12
C THR A 17 -2.65 12.31 -5.02
N ARG A 18 -1.61 11.50 -5.15
CA ARG A 18 -1.70 10.30 -5.97
C ARG A 18 -2.69 9.29 -5.40
N ARG A 19 -2.74 9.15 -4.07
CA ARG A 19 -3.75 8.28 -3.46
C ARG A 19 -5.16 8.79 -3.71
N ARG A 20 -5.34 10.11 -3.69
CA ARG A 20 -6.65 10.70 -3.99
C ARG A 20 -7.07 10.47 -5.43
N ILE A 21 -6.11 10.56 -6.34
CA ILE A 21 -6.38 10.29 -7.75
C ILE A 21 -6.85 8.84 -7.91
N LEU A 22 -6.13 7.90 -7.31
CA LEU A 22 -6.52 6.50 -7.37
C LEU A 22 -7.91 6.26 -6.78
N THR A 23 -8.17 6.85 -5.63
CA THR A 23 -9.46 6.69 -4.96
C THR A 23 -10.59 7.19 -5.85
N LEU A 24 -10.38 8.34 -6.47
CA LEU A 24 -11.38 8.92 -7.34
C LEU A 24 -11.65 8.03 -8.55
N LEU A 25 -10.59 7.51 -9.15
CA LEU A 25 -10.73 6.63 -10.31
C LEU A 25 -11.46 5.33 -9.96
N VAL A 26 -11.23 4.81 -8.78
CA VAL A 26 -11.93 3.60 -8.33
C VAL A 26 -13.40 3.90 -8.05
N GLN A 27 -13.67 5.04 -7.43
CA GLN A 27 -15.04 5.43 -7.09
C GLN A 27 -15.89 5.79 -8.31
N GLU A 28 -15.31 6.58 -9.20
CA GLU A 28 -16.07 7.11 -10.33
C GLU A 28 -15.85 6.38 -11.65
N GLY A 29 -14.82 5.55 -11.71
CA GLY A 29 -14.47 4.87 -12.95
C GLY A 29 -13.51 5.69 -13.78
N ALA A 30 -13.23 5.23 -14.98
CA ALA A 30 -12.27 5.88 -15.87
C ALA A 30 -12.70 7.31 -16.17
N MET A 31 -11.73 8.22 -16.21
CA MET A 31 -11.99 9.64 -16.42
C MET A 31 -10.99 10.24 -17.39
N ARG A 32 -11.41 11.30 -18.07
CA ARG A 32 -10.49 12.09 -18.87
C ARG A 32 -9.56 12.84 -17.93
N VAL A 33 -8.33 13.07 -18.38
CA VAL A 33 -7.35 13.80 -17.57
C VAL A 33 -7.89 15.17 -17.15
N THR A 34 -8.55 15.86 -18.06
CA THR A 34 -9.09 17.20 -17.75
C THR A 34 -10.20 17.12 -16.69
N ALA A 35 -11.06 16.11 -16.77
CA ALA A 35 -12.11 15.92 -15.79
C ALA A 35 -11.53 15.56 -14.43
N LEU A 36 -10.50 14.73 -14.43
CA LEU A 36 -9.82 14.35 -13.21
C LEU A 36 -9.17 15.57 -12.55
N ALA A 37 -8.49 16.39 -13.37
CA ALA A 37 -7.80 17.57 -12.86
C ALA A 37 -8.76 18.57 -12.23
N ALA A 38 -10.01 18.62 -12.68
CA ALA A 38 -10.99 19.55 -12.14
C ALA A 38 -11.31 19.28 -10.66
N HIS A 39 -10.97 18.10 -10.17
CA HIS A 39 -11.21 17.77 -8.76
C HIS A 39 -10.09 18.22 -7.83
N PHE A 40 -9.04 18.83 -8.37
CA PHE A 40 -7.88 19.20 -7.56
C PHE A 40 -7.55 20.67 -7.75
N GLU A 41 -7.04 21.27 -6.68
CA GLU A 41 -6.62 22.67 -6.73
C GLU A 41 -5.16 22.72 -7.12
N MET A 42 -4.86 22.29 -8.33
CA MET A 42 -3.51 22.36 -8.86
C MET A 42 -3.60 22.40 -10.37
N SER A 43 -2.51 22.74 -11.03
CA SER A 43 -2.52 22.89 -12.47
C SER A 43 -2.70 21.54 -13.15
N LEU A 44 -3.20 21.60 -14.37
CA LEU A 44 -3.33 20.41 -15.19
C LEU A 44 -1.97 19.72 -15.35
N ASN A 45 -0.92 20.53 -15.51
CA ASN A 45 0.41 19.98 -15.66
C ASN A 45 0.86 19.20 -14.41
N SER A 46 0.54 19.72 -13.23
CA SER A 46 0.87 19.03 -11.98
C SER A 46 0.10 17.72 -11.85
N VAL A 47 -1.18 17.74 -12.17
CA VAL A 47 -1.98 16.52 -12.13
C VAL A 47 -1.44 15.50 -13.13
N SER A 48 -1.08 15.96 -14.32
CA SER A 48 -0.52 15.08 -15.34
C SER A 48 0.77 14.40 -14.89
N LYS A 49 1.59 15.11 -14.14
CA LYS A 49 2.83 14.54 -13.62
C LYS A 49 2.54 13.45 -12.59
N HIS A 50 1.55 13.66 -11.74
CA HIS A 50 1.14 12.64 -10.77
C HIS A 50 0.58 11.41 -11.48
N ILE A 51 -0.20 11.62 -12.53
CA ILE A 51 -0.75 10.52 -13.30
C ILE A 51 0.38 9.72 -13.94
N LYS A 52 1.41 10.40 -14.43
CA LYS A 52 2.53 9.71 -15.06
C LYS A 52 3.26 8.81 -14.05
N VAL A 53 3.45 9.29 -12.83
CA VAL A 53 4.07 8.47 -11.79
C VAL A 53 3.23 7.23 -11.50
N LEU A 54 1.91 7.40 -11.41
CA LEU A 54 1.01 6.29 -11.21
C LEU A 54 1.04 5.30 -12.38
N GLU A 55 1.12 5.83 -13.57
CA GLU A 55 1.17 5.03 -14.79
C GLU A 55 2.45 4.20 -14.84
N GLU A 56 3.58 4.81 -14.51
CA GLU A 56 4.86 4.11 -14.48
C GLU A 56 4.91 3.04 -13.39
N ALA A 57 4.13 3.21 -12.33
CA ALA A 57 4.03 2.22 -11.27
C ALA A 57 3.00 1.13 -11.57
N GLY A 58 2.30 1.25 -12.69
CA GLY A 58 1.30 0.25 -13.08
C GLY A 58 -0.03 0.40 -12.37
N LEU A 59 -0.24 1.49 -11.64
CA LEU A 59 -1.47 1.69 -10.87
C LEU A 59 -2.61 2.28 -11.69
N VAL A 60 -2.29 2.89 -12.81
CA VAL A 60 -3.29 3.39 -13.74
C VAL A 60 -2.87 3.04 -15.16
N THR A 61 -3.85 2.98 -16.05
CA THR A 61 -3.60 2.81 -17.47
C THR A 61 -4.15 4.03 -18.20
N ARG A 62 -3.56 4.32 -19.35
CA ARG A 62 -3.96 5.44 -20.15
C ARG A 62 -4.43 4.92 -21.50
N ARG A 63 -5.59 5.42 -21.93
CA ARG A 63 -6.10 5.09 -23.26
C ARG A 63 -6.37 6.39 -23.99
N THR A 64 -5.91 6.47 -25.21
CA THR A 64 -6.12 7.65 -26.03
C THR A 64 -7.35 7.44 -26.90
N MET A 65 -8.27 8.39 -26.86
CA MET A 65 -9.44 8.39 -27.71
C MET A 65 -9.51 9.74 -28.40
N GLY A 66 -9.11 9.76 -29.67
CA GLY A 66 -9.00 11.02 -30.38
C GLY A 66 -7.90 11.88 -29.78
N ARG A 67 -8.25 13.05 -29.31
CA ARG A 67 -7.29 13.95 -28.66
C ARG A 67 -7.33 13.84 -27.15
N GLU A 68 -8.16 12.96 -26.64
CA GLU A 68 -8.34 12.87 -25.21
C GLU A 68 -7.64 11.67 -24.63
N HIS A 69 -7.18 11.83 -23.40
CA HIS A 69 -6.56 10.75 -22.66
C HIS A 69 -7.50 10.35 -21.53
N ILE A 70 -7.80 9.06 -21.46
CA ILE A 70 -8.70 8.50 -20.45
C ILE A 70 -7.86 7.65 -19.52
N ILE A 71 -7.98 7.90 -18.23
CA ILE A 71 -7.21 7.24 -17.20
C ILE A 71 -8.12 6.30 -16.43
N ALA A 72 -7.66 5.08 -16.21
CA ALA A 72 -8.39 4.08 -15.45
C ALA A 72 -7.48 3.48 -14.38
N ALA A 73 -8.05 3.13 -13.24
CA ALA A 73 -7.29 2.46 -12.20
C ALA A 73 -7.01 1.02 -12.60
N GLU A 74 -5.85 0.52 -12.19
CA GLU A 74 -5.47 -0.86 -12.40
C GLU A 74 -5.29 -1.51 -11.05
N LEU A 75 -6.13 -2.49 -10.72
CA LEU A 75 -6.16 -3.07 -9.38
C LEU A 75 -5.25 -4.26 -9.16
N GLU A 76 -4.76 -4.88 -10.21
CA GLU A 76 -3.92 -6.06 -10.06
C GLU A 76 -2.64 -5.79 -9.25
N PRO A 77 -1.91 -4.70 -9.48
CA PRO A 77 -0.74 -4.41 -8.65
C PRO A 77 -1.13 -4.17 -7.19
N LEU A 78 -2.32 -3.62 -6.94
CA LEU A 78 -2.78 -3.43 -5.57
C LEU A 78 -3.02 -4.76 -4.88
N ARG A 79 -3.58 -5.72 -5.60
CA ARG A 79 -3.81 -7.05 -5.05
C ARG A 79 -2.50 -7.72 -4.66
N LEU A 80 -1.48 -7.59 -5.52
CA LEU A 80 -0.17 -8.16 -5.24
C LEU A 80 0.48 -7.50 -4.03
N THR A 81 0.28 -6.19 -3.90
CA THR A 81 0.79 -5.45 -2.75
C THR A 81 0.09 -5.89 -1.47
N GLU A 82 -1.21 -6.11 -1.56
CA GLU A 82 -1.97 -6.60 -0.41
C GLU A 82 -1.47 -7.97 0.03
N GLU A 83 -1.12 -8.84 -0.90
CA GLU A 83 -0.53 -10.13 -0.55
C GLU A 83 0.77 -9.98 0.21
N TRP A 84 1.61 -9.03 -0.20
CA TRP A 84 2.87 -8.81 0.49
C TRP A 84 2.63 -8.35 1.92
N PHE A 85 1.72 -7.39 2.12
CA PHE A 85 1.37 -6.95 3.47
C PHE A 85 0.77 -8.08 4.29
N GLY A 86 -0.04 -8.93 3.65
CA GLY A 86 -0.62 -10.09 4.31
C GLY A 86 0.43 -11.06 4.80
N GLN A 87 1.49 -11.25 4.02
CA GLN A 87 2.60 -12.10 4.44
C GLN A 87 3.28 -11.57 5.68
N LEU A 88 3.52 -10.26 5.72
CA LEU A 88 4.12 -9.64 6.90
C LEU A 88 3.23 -9.84 8.12
N LYS A 89 1.94 -9.65 7.95
CA LYS A 89 1.00 -9.81 9.04
C LYS A 89 0.98 -11.26 9.54
N SER A 90 1.04 -12.22 8.65
CA SER A 90 1.06 -13.62 9.03
C SER A 90 2.30 -13.97 9.83
N ILE A 91 3.45 -13.46 9.42
CA ILE A 91 4.69 -13.68 10.16
C ILE A 91 4.59 -13.06 11.54
N TRP A 92 4.06 -11.85 11.62
CA TRP A 92 3.88 -11.17 12.88
C TRP A 92 2.96 -11.94 13.82
N ASP A 93 1.83 -12.44 13.30
CA ASP A 93 0.87 -13.20 14.10
C ASP A 93 1.48 -14.49 14.63
N LEU A 94 2.26 -15.18 13.81
CA LEU A 94 2.94 -16.39 14.26
C LEU A 94 3.95 -16.09 15.35
N ARG A 95 4.65 -15.00 15.23
CA ARG A 95 5.63 -14.62 16.22
C ARG A 95 4.97 -14.25 17.53
N LEU A 96 3.85 -13.54 17.47
CA LEU A 96 3.10 -13.20 18.68
C LEU A 96 2.59 -14.47 19.36
N ALA A 97 2.07 -15.42 18.61
CA ALA A 97 1.59 -16.67 19.17
C ALA A 97 2.70 -17.44 19.87
N ALA A 98 3.90 -17.44 19.26
CA ALA A 98 5.04 -18.10 19.86
C ALA A 98 5.46 -17.44 21.16
N LEU A 99 5.42 -16.10 21.21
CA LEU A 99 5.74 -15.37 22.41
C LEU A 99 4.73 -15.65 23.53
N GLU A 100 3.45 -15.67 23.17
CA GLU A 100 2.43 -15.98 24.15
C GLU A 100 2.58 -17.38 24.71
N ALA A 101 2.87 -18.33 23.86
CA ALA A 101 3.07 -19.70 24.30
C ALA A 101 4.27 -19.81 25.23
N ALA A 102 5.35 -19.10 24.92
CA ALA A 102 6.53 -19.11 25.75
C ALA A 102 6.27 -18.50 27.11
N LEU A 103 5.52 -17.40 27.14
CA LEU A 103 5.19 -16.76 28.40
C LEU A 103 4.28 -17.63 29.25
N MET A 104 3.31 -18.29 28.66
CA MET A 104 2.44 -19.16 29.40
C MET A 104 3.17 -20.38 29.92
N GLY A 105 4.04 -20.96 29.12
CA GLY A 105 4.84 -22.07 29.56
C GLY A 105 5.75 -21.69 30.69
N LYS A 106 6.30 -20.49 30.66
CA LYS A 106 7.15 -20.01 31.69
C LYS A 106 6.41 -19.81 32.99
N ASP A 107 5.22 -19.27 32.91
CA ASP A 107 4.40 -19.07 34.08
C ASP A 107 4.07 -20.39 34.74
N GLU A 108 3.80 -21.39 33.98
CA GLU A 108 3.49 -22.68 34.52
C GLU A 108 4.66 -23.33 35.17
N ASP A 109 5.82 -23.23 34.55
CA ASP A 109 6.96 -23.89 35.06
C ASP A 109 7.48 -23.30 36.28
N ASP A 110 7.35 -22.01 36.43
CA ASP A 110 8.19 -21.41 37.36
C ASP A 110 7.75 -20.18 37.82
N GLU A 111 6.74 -20.22 38.48
CA GLU A 111 6.25 -19.00 38.90
C GLU A 111 7.19 -18.27 39.71
N ARG A 112 8.27 -18.84 40.04
CA ARG A 112 9.11 -18.09 40.88
C ARG A 112 9.99 -17.18 40.18
N THR A 113 10.22 -17.35 38.99
CA THR A 113 11.16 -16.45 38.42
C THR A 113 10.48 -15.30 37.97
N GLY A 114 9.96 -14.58 38.45
CA GLY A 114 9.39 -13.45 37.91
C GLY A 114 10.33 -12.78 37.03
N THR A 115 10.53 -13.19 35.94
CA THR A 115 11.45 -12.52 35.10
C THR A 115 10.81 -11.36 34.52
N ASP A 116 11.50 -10.40 34.38
CA ASP A 116 11.03 -9.23 33.82
C ASP A 116 11.38 -9.07 32.44
N ASP A 117 11.76 -10.05 31.78
CA ASP A 117 12.15 -9.90 30.42
C ASP A 117 11.01 -9.46 29.63
N LYS A 118 11.03 -8.27 29.21
CA LYS A 118 10.04 -7.80 28.30
C LYS A 118 10.31 -8.40 26.98
N PRO A 119 9.32 -8.93 26.35
CA PRO A 119 9.49 -9.43 25.00
C PRO A 119 9.84 -8.24 24.13
N GLU A 120 10.79 -8.43 23.28
CA GLU A 120 11.11 -7.41 22.35
C GLU A 120 9.93 -7.17 21.46
N ASN A 121 9.76 -5.97 21.09
CA ASN A 121 8.68 -5.63 20.17
C ASN A 121 9.14 -5.94 18.76
N PRO A 122 8.67 -6.97 18.19
CA PRO A 122 9.15 -7.34 16.86
C PRO A 122 8.73 -6.38 15.78
N GLY A 123 7.83 -5.49 16.07
CA GLY A 123 7.46 -4.48 15.11
C GLY A 123 8.32 -3.27 15.16
N ALA A 124 9.19 -3.19 16.13
CA ALA A 124 10.05 -2.05 16.22
C ALA A 124 11.22 -2.33 15.32
N ALA A 125 11.32 -1.75 14.28
CA ALA A 125 12.41 -2.01 13.38
C ALA A 125 13.30 -0.82 13.35
#